data_97bc429c9d00d3fbc3f1a283753182cf
#
_entry.id   97bc429c9d00d3fbc3f1a283753182cf
#
_cell.length_a   1.000
_cell.length_b   1.000
_cell.length_c   1.000
_cell.angle_alpha   90.00
_cell.angle_beta   90.00
_cell.angle_gamma   90.00
#
_symmetry.space_group_name_H-M   'P 1'
#
loop_
_entity.id
_entity.type
_entity.pdbx_description
1 polymer ?
#
loop_
_entity_poly.entity_id
_entity_poly.type
_entity_poly.pdbx_seq_one_letter_code
_entity_poly.pdbx_strand_id
1 'polypeptide(L)' 'MSEPDACEHVEIRVRGLLSERIIGAFPGLRADADGAETLLVGPLVDQAALNGVLSQIEALGLELLEVRRR' A
#
# COMPACT_ATOMS: atom_id res chain seq x y z
N MET A 1 18.89 -20.18 2.99
CA MET A 1 18.50 -19.62 2.63
C MET A 1 17.79 -18.95 2.66
N SER A 2 17.48 -18.86 2.74
CA SER A 2 16.88 -18.22 2.73
C SER A 2 16.29 -17.65 2.33
N GLU A 3 15.70 -17.62 2.24
CA GLU A 3 15.13 -16.93 1.84
C GLU A 3 14.60 -16.10 1.86
N PRO A 4 14.67 -16.08 1.68
CA PRO A 4 14.28 -15.05 1.73
C PRO A 4 13.22 -14.45 1.82
N ASP A 5 13.27 -14.03 2.05
CA ASP A 5 12.32 -13.37 2.07
C ASP A 5 11.81 -12.99 0.92
N ALA A 6 11.29 -13.70 0.28
CA ALA A 6 10.68 -13.47 -0.92
C ALA A 6 9.63 -12.42 -0.84
N CYS A 7 9.18 -12.16 0.30
CA CYS A 7 8.06 -11.29 0.50
C CYS A 7 8.46 -10.16 1.41
N GLU A 8 8.49 -8.97 0.89
CA GLU A 8 8.73 -7.79 1.70
C GLU A 8 7.41 -7.19 2.14
N HIS A 9 7.42 -6.59 3.31
CA HIS A 9 6.28 -5.82 3.75
C HIS A 9 6.45 -4.38 3.32
N VAL A 10 5.35 -3.77 2.92
CA VAL A 10 5.37 -2.37 2.53
C VAL A 10 4.31 -1.64 3.34
N GLU A 11 4.63 -0.39 3.69
CA GLU A 11 3.71 0.52 4.34
C GLU A 11 3.58 1.73 3.45
N ILE A 12 2.36 2.02 3.01
CA ILE A 12 2.11 3.14 2.12
C ILE A 12 1.15 4.07 2.82
N ARG A 13 1.58 5.29 3.03
CA ARG A 13 0.76 6.29 3.72
C ARG A 13 0.17 7.23 2.69
N VAL A 14 -1.16 7.37 2.73
CA VAL A 14 -1.87 8.29 1.84
C VAL A 14 -2.73 9.23 2.69
N ARG A 15 -2.97 10.41 2.15
CA ARG A 15 -3.78 11.40 2.83
C ARG A 15 -5.26 11.03 2.75
N GLY A 16 -5.97 11.20 3.84
CA GLY A 16 -7.40 10.99 3.89
C GLY A 16 -7.77 9.60 4.36
N LEU A 17 -9.04 9.44 4.67
CA LEU A 17 -9.57 8.14 5.09
C LEU A 17 -10.26 7.52 3.89
N LEU A 18 -9.82 6.32 3.51
CA LEU A 18 -10.30 5.67 2.31
C LEU A 18 -11.59 4.91 2.59
N SER A 19 -12.51 4.92 1.63
CA SER A 19 -13.71 4.11 1.72
C SER A 19 -13.36 2.65 1.47
N GLU A 20 -14.26 1.75 1.87
CA GLU A 20 -14.04 0.33 1.66
C GLU A 20 -13.93 -0.01 0.18
N ARG A 21 -14.66 0.74 -0.66
CA ARG A 21 -14.58 0.53 -2.10
C ARG A 21 -13.18 0.78 -2.62
N ILE A 22 -12.57 1.86 -2.15
CA ILE A 22 -11.22 2.20 -2.59
C ILE A 22 -10.22 1.21 -2.03
N ILE A 23 -10.39 0.81 -0.78
CA ILE A 23 -9.52 -0.19 -0.16
C ILE A 23 -9.56 -1.49 -0.94
N GLY A 24 -10.72 -1.84 -1.47
CA GLY A 24 -10.87 -3.05 -2.27
C GLY A 24 -10.06 -3.06 -3.55
N ALA A 25 -9.57 -1.89 -3.98
CA ALA A 25 -8.71 -1.82 -5.15
C ALA A 25 -7.28 -2.28 -4.87
N PHE A 26 -6.97 -2.59 -3.61
CA PHE A 26 -5.62 -3.00 -3.20
C PHE A 26 -5.67 -4.37 -2.53
N PRO A 27 -5.98 -5.41 -3.27
CA PRO A 27 -6.06 -6.75 -2.67
C PRO A 27 -4.71 -7.14 -2.07
N GLY A 28 -4.75 -7.75 -0.90
CA GLY A 28 -3.53 -8.15 -0.22
C GLY A 28 -2.98 -7.11 0.71
N LEU A 29 -3.51 -5.88 0.66
CA LEU A 29 -3.09 -4.84 1.58
C LEU A 29 -4.18 -4.58 2.60
N ARG A 30 -3.76 -4.32 3.84
CA ARG A 30 -4.68 -3.96 4.89
C ARG A 30 -4.63 -2.45 5.08
N ALA A 31 -5.78 -1.84 5.31
CA ALA A 31 -5.86 -0.41 5.50
C ALA A 31 -6.14 -0.11 6.98
N ASP A 32 -5.30 0.73 7.56
CA ASP A 32 -5.46 1.18 8.93
C ASP A 32 -5.56 2.69 8.93
N ALA A 33 -6.56 3.22 9.63
CA ALA A 33 -6.70 4.66 9.77
C ALA A 33 -5.66 5.17 10.79
N ASP A 34 -5.08 6.31 10.49
CA ASP A 34 -4.09 6.93 11.37
C ASP A 34 -4.32 8.43 11.32
N GLY A 35 -5.19 8.92 12.23
CA GLY A 35 -5.60 10.31 12.20
C GLY A 35 -6.38 10.59 10.93
N ALA A 36 -5.92 11.56 10.16
CA ALA A 36 -6.57 11.93 8.90
C ALA A 36 -5.94 11.21 7.72
N GLU A 37 -5.12 10.19 7.97
CA GLU A 37 -4.41 9.47 6.92
C GLU A 37 -4.77 8.00 6.96
N THR A 38 -4.47 7.30 5.88
CA THR A 38 -4.64 5.86 5.81
C THR A 38 -3.30 5.21 5.54
N LEU A 39 -3.03 4.14 6.28
CA LEU A 39 -1.82 3.35 6.12
C LEU A 39 -2.20 2.04 5.46
N LEU A 40 -1.66 1.80 4.27
CA LEU A 40 -1.87 0.54 3.57
C LEU A 40 -0.68 -0.36 3.84
N VAL A 41 -0.92 -1.52 4.41
CA VAL A 41 0.14 -2.40 4.88
C VAL A 41 -0.07 -3.79 4.34
N GLY A 42 0.99 -4.41 3.88
CA GLY A 42 0.90 -5.79 3.47
C GLY A 42 2.14 -6.27 2.75
N PRO A 43 2.16 -7.54 2.39
CA PRO A 43 3.29 -8.10 1.66
C PRO A 43 3.21 -7.75 0.19
N LEU A 44 4.36 -7.42 -0.40
CA LEU A 44 4.49 -7.26 -1.84
C LEU A 44 5.66 -8.12 -2.28
N VAL A 45 5.42 -8.93 -3.30
CA VAL A 45 6.42 -9.91 -3.69
C VAL A 45 7.52 -9.35 -4.57
N ASP A 46 7.25 -8.27 -5.31
CA ASP A 46 8.29 -7.73 -6.18
C ASP A 46 8.02 -6.26 -6.47
N GLN A 47 8.97 -5.66 -7.18
CA GLN A 47 8.92 -4.25 -7.53
C GLN A 47 7.75 -3.95 -8.46
N ALA A 48 7.40 -4.89 -9.34
CA ALA A 48 6.29 -4.67 -10.25
C ALA A 48 4.98 -4.55 -9.49
N ALA A 49 4.80 -5.36 -8.44
CA ALA A 49 3.60 -5.28 -7.62
C ALA A 49 3.51 -3.92 -6.92
N LEU A 50 4.64 -3.44 -6.41
CA LEU A 50 4.66 -2.12 -5.76
C LEU A 50 4.33 -1.03 -6.76
N ASN A 51 4.93 -1.09 -7.95
CA ASN A 51 4.65 -0.09 -8.98
C ASN A 51 3.18 -0.10 -9.36
N GLY A 52 2.57 -1.28 -9.42
CA GLY A 52 1.15 -1.38 -9.71
C GLY A 52 0.29 -0.70 -8.66
N VAL A 53 0.65 -0.88 -7.39
CA VAL A 53 -0.07 -0.24 -6.30
C VAL A 53 0.07 1.27 -6.39
N LEU A 54 1.28 1.76 -6.62
CA LEU A 54 1.51 3.20 -6.70
C LEU A 54 0.78 3.82 -7.90
N SER A 55 0.73 3.11 -9.02
CA SER A 55 -0.03 3.58 -10.17
C SER A 55 -1.51 3.66 -9.87
N GLN A 56 -2.02 2.68 -9.13
CA GLN A 56 -3.43 2.68 -8.76
C GLN A 56 -3.75 3.84 -7.82
N ILE A 57 -2.85 4.12 -6.88
CA ILE A 57 -3.03 5.25 -5.97
C ILE A 57 -3.14 6.54 -6.78
N GLU A 58 -2.28 6.70 -7.77
CA GLU A 58 -2.29 7.87 -8.60
C GLU A 58 -3.56 7.94 -9.44
N ALA A 59 -3.97 6.83 -10.01
CA ALA A 59 -5.17 6.77 -10.84
C ALA A 59 -6.43 7.12 -10.06
N LEU A 60 -6.44 6.81 -8.78
CA LEU A 60 -7.58 7.11 -7.92
C LEU A 60 -7.57 8.53 -7.39
N GLY A 61 -6.53 9.30 -7.70
CA GLY A 61 -6.42 10.67 -7.25
C GLY A 61 -6.03 10.81 -5.80
N LEU A 62 -5.45 9.77 -5.21
CA LEU A 62 -5.03 9.81 -3.82
C LEU A 62 -3.67 10.49 -3.71
N GLU A 63 -3.44 11.15 -2.58
CA GLU A 63 -2.17 11.82 -2.36
C GLU A 63 -1.25 10.88 -1.59
N LEU A 64 -0.16 10.47 -2.23
CA LEU A 64 0.84 9.62 -1.61
C LEU A 64 1.73 10.45 -0.71
N LEU A 65 1.86 10.05 0.55
CA LEU A 65 2.66 10.78 1.51
C LEU A 65 3.99 10.09 1.77
N GLU A 66 3.99 8.76 1.87
CA GLU A 66 5.21 8.06 2.21
C GLU A 66 5.10 6.59 1.81
N VAL A 67 6.21 6.01 1.41
CA VAL A 67 6.31 4.57 1.16
C VAL A 67 7.48 4.05 1.97
N ARG A 68 7.23 3.00 2.74
CA ARG A 68 8.26 2.34 3.52
C ARG A 68 8.29 0.88 3.15
N ARG A 69 9.48 0.35 3.02
CA ARG A 69 9.69 -1.07 2.75
C ARG A 69 10.46 -1.66 3.92
N ARG A 70 10.08 -2.88 4.27
CA ARG A 70 10.71 -3.57 5.38
C ARG A 70 11.24 -4.91 4.98
#